data_56648fdd774153f2d659198919b08105
#
_entry.id   56648fdd774153f2d659198919b08105
#
_cell.length_a   1.000
_cell.length_b   1.000
_cell.length_c   1.000
_cell.angle_alpha   90.00
_cell.angle_beta   90.00
_cell.angle_gamma   90.00
#
_symmetry.space_group_name_H-M   'P 1'
#
loop_
_entity.id
_entity.type
_entity.pdbx_description
1 polymer ?
#
loop_
_entity_poly.entity_id
_entity_poly.type
_entity_poly.pdbx_seq_one_letter_code
_entity_poly.pdbx_strand_id
1 'polypeptide(L)'
;GIGNTRRIVLYDNLIDNFSSKEILNVVAHEAGHWKYSHVLKSIGMSIIGGFLGFFLLGLIFSRTGLKGDIRAVFILILITALVSFLILPFQNMVSRYFEKQTDEIALEITKGYDTQIILMTRLAESNLSNVDPHPVIKYILYSHPPIMERIRYAEDGINK
;
A
#
# COMPACT_ATOMS: atom_id res chain seq x y z
N GLY A 1 9.82 6.26 -9.23
CA GLY A 1 9.88 7.23 -10.33
C GLY A 1 8.93 6.90 -11.46
N ILE A 2 8.67 7.84 -12.35
CA ILE A 2 7.79 7.70 -13.52
C ILE A 2 8.63 7.86 -14.79
N GLY A 3 8.30 7.11 -15.85
CA GLY A 3 9.03 7.19 -17.11
C GLY A 3 10.52 6.84 -16.93
N ASN A 4 11.41 7.70 -17.45
CA ASN A 4 12.87 7.49 -17.40
C ASN A 4 13.51 7.74 -16.02
N THR A 5 12.73 8.18 -15.02
CA THR A 5 13.22 8.38 -13.64
C THR A 5 13.00 7.18 -12.74
N ARG A 6 12.58 6.04 -13.31
CA ARG A 6 12.35 4.81 -12.55
C ARG A 6 13.67 4.27 -12.00
N ARG A 7 13.70 3.99 -10.71
CA ARG A 7 14.83 3.37 -10.02
C ARG A 7 14.33 2.57 -8.83
N ILE A 8 14.99 1.48 -8.51
CA ILE A 8 14.86 0.75 -7.26
C ILE A 8 15.95 1.27 -6.34
N VAL A 9 15.60 1.61 -5.12
CA VAL A 9 16.55 2.02 -4.08
C VAL A 9 16.53 0.92 -3.02
N LEU A 10 17.67 0.32 -2.78
CA LEU A 10 17.87 -0.65 -1.72
C LEU A 10 18.56 0.05 -0.55
N TYR A 11 18.03 -0.13 0.64
CA TYR A 11 18.64 0.40 1.86
C TYR A 11 19.81 -0.49 2.31
N ASP A 12 20.83 0.11 2.89
CA ASP A 12 22.01 -0.61 3.41
C ASP A 12 21.60 -1.74 4.35
N ASN A 13 20.62 -1.48 5.23
CA ASN A 13 20.09 -2.51 6.14
C ASN A 13 19.57 -3.77 5.41
N LEU A 14 18.99 -3.62 4.23
CA LEU A 14 18.56 -4.76 3.41
C LEU A 14 19.76 -5.48 2.81
N ILE A 15 20.73 -4.73 2.32
CA ILE A 15 21.93 -5.29 1.66
C ILE A 15 22.80 -6.05 2.67
N ASP A 16 22.98 -5.50 3.87
CA ASP A 16 23.88 -6.04 4.89
C ASP A 16 23.27 -7.24 5.64
N ASN A 17 21.95 -7.31 5.77
CA ASN A 17 21.30 -8.32 6.61
C ASN A 17 20.56 -9.41 5.85
N PHE A 18 20.36 -9.30 4.53
CA PHE A 18 19.59 -10.28 3.77
C PHE A 18 20.42 -10.96 2.69
N SER A 19 20.11 -12.21 2.38
CA SER A 19 20.79 -12.96 1.34
C SER A 19 20.46 -12.42 -0.06
N SER A 20 21.33 -12.71 -1.03
CA SER A 20 21.12 -12.29 -2.43
C SER A 20 19.80 -12.81 -3.00
N LYS A 21 19.30 -13.98 -2.56
CA LYS A 21 17.99 -14.52 -3.00
C LYS A 21 16.83 -13.73 -2.42
N GLU A 22 16.92 -13.33 -1.15
CA GLU A 22 15.91 -12.50 -0.50
C GLU A 22 15.87 -11.10 -1.15
N ILE A 23 17.04 -10.50 -1.40
CA ILE A 23 17.15 -9.22 -2.11
C ILE A 23 16.57 -9.32 -3.52
N LEU A 24 16.84 -10.40 -4.25
CA LEU A 24 16.27 -10.62 -5.58
C LEU A 24 14.73 -10.68 -5.53
N ASN A 25 14.17 -11.31 -4.51
CA ASN A 25 12.73 -11.38 -4.31
C ASN A 25 12.13 -9.99 -4.05
N VAL A 26 12.77 -9.16 -3.22
CA VAL A 26 12.37 -7.77 -3.01
C VAL A 26 12.44 -6.97 -4.32
N VAL A 27 13.54 -7.10 -5.08
CA VAL A 27 13.68 -6.41 -6.38
C VAL A 27 12.61 -6.85 -7.38
N ALA A 28 12.27 -8.13 -7.42
CA ALA A 28 11.20 -8.65 -8.28
C ALA A 28 9.83 -8.11 -7.87
N HIS A 29 9.55 -7.99 -6.57
CA HIS A 29 8.36 -7.35 -6.03
C HIS A 29 8.26 -5.87 -6.47
N GLU A 30 9.33 -5.09 -6.29
CA GLU A 30 9.38 -3.68 -6.74
C GLU A 30 9.20 -3.53 -8.25
N ALA A 31 9.80 -4.45 -9.03
CA ALA A 31 9.59 -4.49 -10.48
C ALA A 31 8.13 -4.80 -10.83
N GLY A 32 7.43 -5.56 -10.02
CA GLY A 32 5.99 -5.82 -10.14
C GLY A 32 5.16 -4.53 -10.07
N HIS A 33 5.47 -3.62 -9.15
CA HIS A 33 4.82 -2.31 -9.08
C HIS A 33 4.99 -1.51 -10.38
N TRP A 34 6.15 -1.63 -11.05
CA TRP A 34 6.37 -0.99 -12.34
C TRP A 34 5.58 -1.67 -13.47
N LYS A 35 5.62 -3.00 -13.51
CA LYS A 35 4.89 -3.81 -14.51
C LYS A 35 3.41 -3.46 -14.54
N TYR A 36 2.79 -3.35 -13.37
CA TYR A 36 1.37 -3.05 -13.22
C TYR A 36 1.04 -1.57 -13.16
N SER A 37 2.04 -0.67 -13.23
CA SER A 37 1.88 0.78 -13.20
C SER A 37 1.12 1.28 -11.96
N HIS A 38 1.35 0.67 -10.79
CA HIS A 38 0.63 0.96 -9.56
C HIS A 38 0.74 2.44 -9.16
N VAL A 39 1.92 3.05 -9.33
CA VAL A 39 2.14 4.48 -9.05
C VAL A 39 1.23 5.36 -9.90
N LEU A 40 1.12 5.09 -11.21
CA LEU A 40 0.25 5.88 -12.10
C LEU A 40 -1.23 5.67 -11.78
N LYS A 41 -1.64 4.45 -11.45
CA LYS A 41 -3.01 4.15 -11.00
C LYS A 41 -3.34 4.89 -9.70
N SER A 42 -2.43 4.90 -8.73
CA SER A 42 -2.60 5.61 -7.46
C SER A 42 -2.69 7.12 -7.67
N ILE A 43 -1.85 7.70 -8.52
CA ILE A 43 -1.91 9.13 -8.88
C ILE A 43 -3.26 9.44 -9.55
N GLY A 44 -3.69 8.64 -10.52
CA GLY A 44 -4.98 8.82 -11.19
C GLY A 44 -6.16 8.80 -10.21
N MET A 45 -6.19 7.81 -9.32
CA MET A 45 -7.21 7.72 -8.26
C MET A 45 -7.19 8.93 -7.32
N SER A 46 -5.98 9.41 -6.94
CA SER A 46 -5.82 10.58 -6.08
C SER A 46 -6.30 11.86 -6.75
N ILE A 47 -6.03 12.03 -8.05
CA ILE A 47 -6.50 13.17 -8.82
C ILE A 47 -8.03 13.17 -8.89
N ILE A 48 -8.65 12.05 -9.28
CA ILE A 48 -10.10 11.93 -9.38
C ILE A 48 -10.76 12.15 -8.02
N GLY A 49 -10.24 11.52 -6.97
CA GLY A 49 -10.73 11.69 -5.60
C GLY A 49 -10.59 13.12 -5.10
N GLY A 50 -9.48 13.78 -5.42
CA GLY A 50 -9.24 15.18 -5.08
C GLY A 50 -10.23 16.13 -5.76
N PHE A 51 -10.45 15.98 -7.07
CA PHE A 51 -11.46 16.78 -7.78
C PHE A 51 -12.87 16.56 -7.22
N LEU A 52 -13.26 15.32 -6.98
CA LEU A 52 -14.55 15.00 -6.38
C LEU A 52 -14.68 15.60 -4.98
N GLY A 53 -13.63 15.48 -4.15
CA GLY A 53 -13.59 16.04 -2.81
C GLY A 53 -13.75 17.56 -2.82
N PHE A 54 -12.98 18.28 -3.64
CA PHE A 54 -13.11 19.73 -3.77
C PHE A 54 -14.47 20.15 -4.31
N PHE A 55 -15.03 19.42 -5.26
CA PHE A 55 -16.39 19.67 -5.78
C PHE A 55 -17.44 19.55 -4.67
N LEU A 56 -17.40 18.46 -3.89
CA LEU A 56 -18.34 18.24 -2.78
C LEU A 56 -18.18 19.30 -1.68
N LEU A 57 -16.95 19.65 -1.32
CA LEU A 57 -16.67 20.74 -0.38
C LEU A 57 -17.22 22.08 -0.91
N GLY A 58 -17.03 22.38 -2.18
CA GLY A 58 -17.58 23.57 -2.81
C GLY A 58 -19.11 23.63 -2.70
N LEU A 59 -19.80 22.50 -2.94
CA LEU A 59 -21.27 22.39 -2.76
C LEU A 59 -21.70 22.64 -1.31
N ILE A 60 -20.99 22.06 -0.34
CA ILE A 60 -21.28 22.26 1.08
C ILE A 60 -21.14 23.74 1.45
N PHE A 61 -19.99 24.35 1.14
CA PHE A 61 -19.72 25.73 1.51
C PHE A 61 -20.59 26.75 0.77
N SER A 62 -21.05 26.44 -0.45
CA SER A 62 -21.98 27.33 -1.15
C SER A 62 -23.35 27.46 -0.48
N ARG A 63 -23.72 26.45 0.35
CA ARG A 63 -25.03 26.41 1.03
C ARG A 63 -24.98 26.81 2.49
N THR A 64 -23.80 26.94 3.10
CA THR A 64 -23.66 27.22 4.53
C THR A 64 -23.57 28.69 4.91
N GLY A 65 -23.44 29.60 3.94
CA GLY A 65 -23.27 31.03 4.22
C GLY A 65 -21.94 31.41 4.92
N LEU A 66 -21.01 30.45 5.05
CA LEU A 66 -19.73 30.61 5.77
C LEU A 66 -18.60 31.22 4.93
N LYS A 67 -18.92 31.79 3.76
CA LYS A 67 -17.92 32.44 2.92
C LYS A 67 -17.25 33.61 3.64
N GLY A 68 -15.93 33.55 3.79
CA GLY A 68 -15.14 34.58 4.49
C GLY A 68 -15.18 34.50 6.01
N ASP A 69 -15.82 33.50 6.60
CA ASP A 69 -15.87 33.26 8.04
C ASP A 69 -14.75 32.32 8.47
N ILE A 70 -14.01 32.68 9.53
CA ILE A 70 -12.93 31.84 10.09
C ILE A 70 -13.42 30.45 10.51
N ARG A 71 -14.69 30.33 10.90
CA ARG A 71 -15.31 29.03 11.24
C ARG A 71 -15.28 28.04 10.08
N ALA A 72 -15.29 28.53 8.84
CA ALA A 72 -15.19 27.69 7.65
C ALA A 72 -13.92 26.86 7.63
N VAL A 73 -12.79 27.40 8.14
CA VAL A 73 -11.49 26.70 8.20
C VAL A 73 -11.59 25.49 9.14
N PHE A 74 -12.17 25.65 10.33
CA PHE A 74 -12.30 24.56 11.29
C PHE A 74 -13.25 23.46 10.78
N ILE A 75 -14.35 23.86 10.13
CA ILE A 75 -15.30 22.92 9.52
C ILE A 75 -14.64 22.16 8.38
N LEU A 76 -13.82 22.83 7.54
CA LEU A 76 -13.08 22.21 6.47
C LEU A 76 -12.11 21.14 7.00
N ILE A 77 -11.33 21.48 8.04
CA ILE A 77 -10.41 20.54 8.67
C ILE A 77 -11.17 19.31 9.21
N LEU A 78 -12.27 19.53 9.93
CA LEU A 78 -13.07 18.46 10.49
C LEU A 78 -13.66 17.54 9.40
N ILE A 79 -14.27 18.11 8.37
CA ILE A 79 -14.85 17.34 7.26
C ILE A 79 -13.74 16.54 6.55
N THR A 80 -12.59 17.18 6.27
CA THR A 80 -11.48 16.51 5.60
C THR A 80 -10.96 15.34 6.44
N ALA A 81 -10.82 15.51 7.75
CA ALA A 81 -10.38 14.44 8.66
C ALA A 81 -11.38 13.27 8.69
N LEU A 82 -12.67 13.55 8.80
CA LEU A 82 -13.73 12.54 8.79
C LEU A 82 -13.78 11.78 7.46
N VAL A 83 -13.74 12.49 6.34
CA VAL A 83 -13.76 11.88 5.00
C VAL A 83 -12.51 11.03 4.77
N SER A 84 -11.33 11.51 5.17
CA SER A 84 -10.08 10.75 5.08
C SER A 84 -10.15 9.45 5.88
N PHE A 85 -10.69 9.51 7.09
CA PHE A 85 -10.89 8.33 7.93
C PHE A 85 -11.86 7.32 7.30
N LEU A 86 -12.97 7.79 6.74
CA LEU A 86 -13.96 6.92 6.09
C LEU A 86 -13.46 6.29 4.79
N ILE A 87 -12.57 6.97 4.06
CA ILE A 87 -11.98 6.47 2.81
C ILE A 87 -10.80 5.52 3.08
N LEU A 88 -10.15 5.61 4.24
CA LEU A 88 -8.96 4.84 4.59
C LEU A 88 -9.10 3.32 4.34
N PRO A 89 -10.18 2.63 4.76
CA PRO A 89 -10.34 1.20 4.52
C PRO A 89 -10.36 0.85 3.04
N PHE A 90 -10.97 1.71 2.21
CA PHE A 90 -11.05 1.53 0.78
C PHE A 90 -9.66 1.71 0.11
N GLN A 91 -8.92 2.75 0.50
CA GLN A 91 -7.54 2.95 0.03
C GLN A 91 -6.65 1.76 0.40
N ASN A 92 -6.76 1.27 1.65
CA ASN A 92 -6.01 0.12 2.12
C ASN A 92 -6.40 -1.18 1.37
N MET A 93 -7.66 -1.35 1.00
CA MET A 93 -8.10 -2.48 0.18
C MET A 93 -7.43 -2.46 -1.20
N VAL A 94 -7.39 -1.31 -1.87
CA VAL A 94 -6.72 -1.16 -3.17
C VAL A 94 -5.21 -1.39 -3.02
N SER A 95 -4.60 -0.85 -1.97
CA SER A 95 -3.17 -1.06 -1.69
C SER A 95 -2.85 -2.54 -1.52
N ARG A 96 -3.59 -3.27 -0.67
CA ARG A 96 -3.41 -4.72 -0.47
C ARG A 96 -3.60 -5.52 -1.77
N TYR A 97 -4.50 -5.10 -2.65
CA TYR A 97 -4.67 -5.73 -3.96
C TYR A 97 -3.40 -5.53 -4.82
N PHE A 98 -2.81 -4.35 -4.83
CA PHE A 98 -1.57 -4.08 -5.55
C PHE A 98 -0.40 -4.90 -4.98
N GLU A 99 -0.28 -4.97 -3.66
CA GLU A 99 0.74 -5.77 -2.97
C GLU A 99 0.62 -7.27 -3.34
N LYS A 100 -0.61 -7.79 -3.34
CA LYS A 100 -0.85 -9.17 -3.76
C LYS A 100 -0.38 -9.43 -5.19
N GLN A 101 -0.69 -8.53 -6.14
CA GLN A 101 -0.23 -8.67 -7.53
C GLN A 101 1.29 -8.65 -7.65
N THR A 102 1.98 -7.85 -6.83
CA THR A 102 3.44 -7.78 -6.84
C THR A 102 4.07 -9.00 -6.19
N ASP A 103 3.49 -9.55 -5.13
CA ASP A 103 3.94 -10.81 -4.54
C ASP A 103 3.79 -11.97 -5.53
N GLU A 104 2.64 -12.08 -6.20
CA GLU A 104 2.38 -13.12 -7.19
C GLU A 104 3.41 -13.08 -8.34
N ILE A 105 3.71 -11.90 -8.90
CA ILE A 105 4.68 -11.78 -9.98
C ILE A 105 6.11 -12.01 -9.50
N ALA A 106 6.46 -11.59 -8.27
CA ALA A 106 7.77 -11.86 -7.69
C ALA A 106 8.00 -13.37 -7.54
N LEU A 107 7.01 -14.11 -7.02
CA LEU A 107 7.06 -15.56 -6.92
C LEU A 107 7.10 -16.25 -8.29
N GLU A 108 6.36 -15.74 -9.28
CA GLU A 108 6.38 -16.27 -10.65
C GLU A 108 7.76 -16.15 -11.29
N ILE A 109 8.44 -15.01 -11.11
CA ILE A 109 9.75 -14.72 -11.71
C ILE A 109 10.86 -15.47 -10.98
N THR A 110 10.87 -15.42 -9.64
CA THR A 110 11.97 -15.96 -8.84
C THR A 110 11.84 -17.45 -8.57
N LYS A 111 10.62 -18.00 -8.61
CA LYS A 111 10.28 -19.36 -8.11
C LYS A 111 10.76 -19.61 -6.68
N GLY A 112 11.00 -18.51 -5.94
CA GLY A 112 11.60 -18.51 -4.61
C GLY A 112 10.58 -18.61 -3.48
N TYR A 113 9.71 -19.59 -3.49
CA TYR A 113 8.64 -19.74 -2.49
C TYR A 113 9.21 -19.86 -1.07
N ASP A 114 10.18 -20.76 -0.85
CA ASP A 114 10.87 -20.89 0.45
C ASP A 114 11.59 -19.59 0.84
N THR A 115 12.21 -18.93 -0.13
CA THR A 115 12.88 -17.64 0.09
C THR A 115 11.88 -16.58 0.54
N GLN A 116 10.68 -16.54 -0.04
CA GLN A 116 9.61 -15.63 0.37
C GLN A 116 9.19 -15.87 1.82
N ILE A 117 9.03 -17.14 2.23
CA ILE A 117 8.66 -17.49 3.61
C ILE A 117 9.74 -17.00 4.59
N ILE A 118 11.01 -17.29 4.29
CA ILE A 118 12.14 -16.83 5.11
C ILE A 118 12.19 -15.30 5.17
N LEU A 119 12.09 -14.62 4.03
CA LEU A 119 12.10 -13.16 3.94
C LEU A 119 10.98 -12.55 4.79
N MET A 120 9.75 -13.05 4.66
CA MET A 120 8.59 -12.53 5.41
C MET A 120 8.76 -12.75 6.92
N THR A 121 9.29 -13.91 7.33
CA THR A 121 9.57 -14.20 8.74
C THR A 121 10.60 -13.22 9.31
N ARG A 122 11.71 -13.01 8.60
CA ARG A 122 12.75 -12.07 9.04
C ARG A 122 12.29 -10.63 9.08
N LEU A 123 11.47 -10.21 8.12
CA LEU A 123 10.86 -8.88 8.12
C LEU A 123 9.89 -8.71 9.29
N ALA A 124 9.13 -9.75 9.66
CA ALA A 124 8.26 -9.71 10.83
C ALA A 124 9.04 -9.53 12.13
N GLU A 125 10.12 -10.28 12.28
CA GLU A 125 11.02 -10.21 13.46
C GLU A 125 11.70 -8.85 13.56
N SER A 126 12.29 -8.36 12.46
CA SER A 126 13.02 -7.08 12.45
C SER A 126 12.12 -5.87 12.72
N ASN A 127 10.86 -5.92 12.31
CA ASN A 127 9.91 -4.82 12.46
C ASN A 127 8.94 -5.01 13.65
N LEU A 128 9.09 -6.07 14.44
CA LEU A 128 8.17 -6.43 15.54
C LEU A 128 6.69 -6.39 15.09
N SER A 129 6.43 -6.90 13.88
CA SER A 129 5.13 -6.78 13.23
C SER A 129 4.10 -7.70 13.87
N ASN A 130 2.85 -7.23 14.01
CA ASN A 130 1.72 -8.14 14.25
C ASN A 130 1.44 -8.92 12.96
N VAL A 131 1.81 -10.19 12.97
CA VAL A 131 1.80 -11.06 11.78
C VAL A 131 0.41 -11.51 11.36
N ASP A 132 -0.56 -11.57 12.29
CA ASP A 132 -1.95 -11.99 12.05
C ASP A 132 -2.93 -11.09 12.83
N PRO A 133 -3.13 -9.84 12.38
CA PRO A 133 -4.01 -8.88 13.04
C PRO A 133 -5.47 -9.31 12.92
N HIS A 134 -6.27 -8.90 13.91
CA HIS A 134 -7.72 -9.08 13.85
C HIS A 134 -8.31 -8.54 12.53
N PRO A 135 -9.26 -9.23 11.87
CA PRO A 135 -9.78 -8.85 10.54
C PRO A 135 -10.25 -7.39 10.42
N VAL A 136 -10.89 -6.85 11.46
CA VAL A 136 -11.34 -5.44 11.48
C VAL A 136 -10.15 -4.48 11.44
N ILE A 137 -9.10 -4.75 12.22
CA ILE A 137 -7.87 -3.94 12.25
C ILE A 137 -7.16 -4.02 10.89
N LYS A 138 -7.02 -5.22 10.32
CA LYS A 138 -6.50 -5.42 8.98
C LYS A 138 -7.28 -4.60 7.96
N TYR A 139 -8.61 -4.70 7.97
CA TYR A 139 -9.46 -4.02 6.99
C TYR A 139 -9.28 -2.50 7.04
N ILE A 140 -9.24 -1.91 8.25
CA ILE A 140 -9.19 -0.46 8.44
C ILE A 140 -7.76 0.09 8.28
N LEU A 141 -6.74 -0.55 8.89
CA LEU A 141 -5.43 0.08 9.10
C LEU A 141 -4.29 -0.47 8.23
N TYR A 142 -4.42 -1.68 7.69
CA TYR A 142 -3.31 -2.31 6.99
C TYR A 142 -3.32 -2.01 5.49
N SER A 143 -2.32 -1.28 5.03
CA SER A 143 -2.08 -1.02 3.59
C SER A 143 -1.42 -2.21 2.86
N HIS A 144 -0.79 -3.13 3.60
CA HIS A 144 -0.18 -4.36 3.09
C HIS A 144 -0.93 -5.58 3.61
N PRO A 145 -0.92 -6.71 2.88
CA PRO A 145 -1.41 -7.98 3.43
C PRO A 145 -0.59 -8.34 4.68
N PRO A 146 -1.22 -8.89 5.74
CA PRO A 146 -0.50 -9.41 6.89
C PRO A 146 0.56 -10.43 6.49
N ILE A 147 1.64 -10.49 7.25
CA ILE A 147 2.78 -11.38 6.96
C ILE A 147 2.32 -12.83 6.81
N MET A 148 1.42 -13.32 7.68
CA MET A 148 0.89 -14.68 7.57
C MET A 148 0.14 -14.96 6.27
N GLU A 149 -0.54 -13.96 5.70
CA GLU A 149 -1.19 -14.14 4.39
C GLU A 149 -0.16 -14.24 3.26
N ARG A 150 0.90 -13.44 3.32
CA ARG A 150 1.98 -13.48 2.33
C ARG A 150 2.76 -14.81 2.39
N ILE A 151 2.94 -15.36 3.60
CA ILE A 151 3.52 -16.70 3.80
C ILE A 151 2.60 -17.77 3.20
N ARG A 152 1.30 -17.77 3.51
CA ARG A 152 0.34 -18.73 2.95
C ARG A 152 0.30 -18.71 1.43
N TYR A 153 0.40 -17.54 0.79
CA TYR A 153 0.48 -17.47 -0.69
C TYR A 153 1.71 -18.19 -1.23
N ALA A 154 2.85 -18.11 -0.53
CA ALA A 154 4.05 -18.84 -0.92
C ALA A 154 3.90 -20.35 -0.70
N GLU A 155 3.36 -20.78 0.43
CA GLU A 155 3.07 -22.20 0.74
C GLU A 155 2.11 -22.82 -0.28
N ASP A 156 1.04 -22.12 -0.65
CA ASP A 156 0.09 -22.57 -1.67
C ASP A 156 0.75 -22.71 -3.06
N GLY A 157 1.81 -21.93 -3.31
CA GLY A 157 2.60 -22.02 -4.53
C GLY A 157 3.54 -23.22 -4.59
N ILE A 158 4.05 -23.67 -3.44
CA ILE A 158 4.89 -24.90 -3.33
C ILE A 158 4.05 -26.15 -3.63
N ASN A 159 2.78 -26.13 -3.24
CA ASN A 159 1.88 -27.29 -3.34
C ASN A 159 1.19 -27.43 -4.72
N LYS A 160 1.50 -26.57 -5.67
CA LYS A 160 0.99 -26.61 -7.05
C LYS A 160 2.02 -27.15 -8.02
#